data_acbb61abc005eb260580fcd01a95f6ea
#
_entry.id   acbb61abc005eb260580fcd01a95f6ea
#
_cell.length_a   1.000
_cell.length_b   1.000
_cell.length_c   1.000
_cell.angle_alpha   90.00
_cell.angle_beta   90.00
_cell.angle_gamma   90.00
#
_symmetry.space_group_name_H-M   'P 1'
#
loop_
_entity.id
_entity.type
_entity.pdbx_description
1 polymer ?
#
loop_
_entity_poly.entity_id
_entity_poly.type
_entity_poly.pdbx_seq_one_letter_code
_entity_poly.pdbx_strand_id
1 'polypeptide(L)'
;MKVIKKAFEDVKFEPAHDGAGSRKLFVANDELKNIQGITHGWLKRGGVFEWHKHDDCNECMYVLKGSGVVRDEDGEYPFAAGDFYIFPRGVYHEQRNTGEETFEAVFIRTK
;
A
#
# COMPACT_ATOMS: atom_id res chain seq x y z
N MET A 1 -18.02 -15.13 -20.60
CA MET A 1 -17.32 -14.58 -19.43
C MET A 1 -17.64 -13.10 -19.30
N LYS A 2 -17.68 -12.58 -18.10
CA LYS A 2 -18.02 -11.18 -17.84
C LYS A 2 -16.87 -10.46 -17.18
N VAL A 3 -16.77 -9.16 -17.49
CA VAL A 3 -15.93 -8.25 -16.72
C VAL A 3 -16.53 -8.08 -15.33
N ILE A 4 -15.70 -8.03 -14.30
CA ILE A 4 -16.14 -7.77 -12.93
C ILE A 4 -15.82 -6.31 -12.61
N LYS A 5 -16.81 -5.55 -12.17
CA LYS A 5 -16.63 -4.18 -11.71
C LYS A 5 -16.86 -4.11 -10.21
N LYS A 6 -15.96 -3.43 -9.50
CA LYS A 6 -16.12 -3.09 -8.10
C LYS A 6 -16.04 -1.57 -7.99
N ALA A 7 -17.16 -0.91 -7.81
CA ALA A 7 -17.20 0.54 -7.70
C ALA A 7 -16.54 0.97 -6.37
N PHE A 8 -15.82 2.08 -6.39
CA PHE A 8 -15.11 2.60 -5.23
C PHE A 8 -16.04 2.76 -4.01
N GLU A 9 -17.21 3.33 -4.21
CA GLU A 9 -18.18 3.56 -3.14
C GLU A 9 -18.78 2.28 -2.56
N ASP A 10 -18.68 1.16 -3.27
CA ASP A 10 -19.22 -0.13 -2.80
C ASP A 10 -18.22 -0.94 -2.01
N VAL A 11 -16.95 -0.54 -2.00
CA VAL A 11 -15.90 -1.22 -1.23
C VAL A 11 -15.73 -0.52 0.09
N LYS A 12 -15.80 -1.29 1.17
CA LYS A 12 -15.79 -0.76 2.53
C LYS A 12 -14.43 -0.21 2.94
N PHE A 13 -14.42 0.97 3.59
CA PHE A 13 -13.24 1.46 4.28
C PHE A 13 -12.95 0.62 5.53
N GLU A 14 -11.66 0.34 5.76
CA GLU A 14 -11.16 -0.29 6.97
C GLU A 14 -9.99 0.52 7.53
N PRO A 15 -9.80 0.54 8.86
CA PRO A 15 -8.58 1.13 9.42
C PRO A 15 -7.38 0.26 9.08
N ALA A 16 -6.22 0.90 8.97
CA ALA A 16 -4.95 0.22 8.72
C ALA A 16 -3.88 0.83 9.64
N HIS A 17 -2.87 0.00 9.99
CA HIS A 17 -1.72 0.43 10.77
C HIS A 17 -2.10 1.21 12.05
N ASP A 18 -2.93 0.59 12.89
CA ASP A 18 -3.37 1.15 14.19
C ASP A 18 -4.03 2.53 14.06
N GLY A 19 -4.75 2.76 12.97
CA GLY A 19 -5.47 4.00 12.74
C GLY A 19 -4.63 5.12 12.13
N ALA A 20 -3.36 4.90 11.83
CA ALA A 20 -2.55 5.87 11.10
C ALA A 20 -3.04 6.06 9.67
N GLY A 21 -3.67 5.03 9.10
CA GLY A 21 -4.20 5.04 7.76
C GLY A 21 -5.53 4.32 7.65
N SER A 22 -6.02 4.25 6.44
CA SER A 22 -7.23 3.52 6.05
C SER A 22 -7.02 2.84 4.71
N ARG A 23 -7.87 1.89 4.39
CA ARG A 23 -7.77 1.15 3.13
C ARG A 23 -9.12 0.65 2.64
N LYS A 24 -9.17 0.38 1.34
CA LYS A 24 -10.24 -0.41 0.71
C LYS A 24 -9.61 -1.63 0.07
N LEU A 25 -10.05 -2.81 0.44
CA LEU A 25 -9.56 -4.07 -0.12
C LEU A 25 -10.39 -4.42 -1.34
N PHE A 26 -9.82 -4.20 -2.54
CA PHE A 26 -10.51 -4.47 -3.80
C PHE A 26 -10.43 -5.91 -4.23
N VAL A 27 -9.32 -6.58 -3.94
CA VAL A 27 -9.13 -8.00 -4.24
C VAL A 27 -8.67 -8.70 -2.97
N ALA A 28 -9.46 -9.64 -2.51
CA ALA A 28 -9.15 -10.43 -1.32
C ALA A 28 -8.18 -11.57 -1.66
N ASN A 29 -7.60 -12.16 -0.62
CA ASN A 29 -6.68 -13.29 -0.77
C ASN A 29 -7.36 -14.42 -1.55
N ASP A 30 -6.69 -14.90 -2.59
CA ASP A 30 -7.12 -15.98 -3.47
C ASP A 30 -8.36 -15.70 -4.33
N GLU A 31 -8.86 -14.49 -4.34
CA GLU A 31 -9.88 -14.08 -5.31
C GLU A 31 -9.34 -14.15 -6.74
N LEU A 32 -8.06 -13.81 -6.91
CA LEU A 32 -7.30 -14.03 -8.14
C LEU A 32 -6.12 -14.93 -7.80
N LYS A 33 -5.80 -15.83 -8.71
CA LYS A 33 -4.70 -16.79 -8.52
C LYS A 33 -3.39 -16.05 -8.29
N ASN A 34 -2.66 -16.46 -7.25
CA ASN A 34 -1.34 -15.92 -6.89
C ASN A 34 -1.36 -14.45 -6.44
N ILE A 35 -2.53 -13.92 -6.12
CA ILE A 35 -2.68 -12.59 -5.55
C ILE A 35 -3.15 -12.73 -4.10
N GLN A 36 -2.38 -12.18 -3.17
CA GLN A 36 -2.76 -12.15 -1.76
C GLN A 36 -3.76 -11.01 -1.49
N GLY A 37 -3.61 -9.90 -2.21
CA GLY A 37 -4.55 -8.79 -2.08
C GLY A 37 -4.17 -7.61 -2.95
N ILE A 38 -5.16 -6.82 -3.31
CA ILE A 38 -4.98 -5.52 -3.96
C ILE A 38 -5.78 -4.50 -3.16
N THR A 39 -5.09 -3.49 -2.69
CA THR A 39 -5.61 -2.53 -1.73
C THR A 39 -5.39 -1.10 -2.22
N HIS A 40 -6.40 -0.26 -2.08
CA HIS A 40 -6.23 1.19 -2.19
C HIS A 40 -6.05 1.72 -0.77
N GLY A 41 -4.92 2.36 -0.49
CA GLY A 41 -4.57 2.78 0.85
C GLY A 41 -4.33 4.27 0.96
N TRP A 42 -4.61 4.81 2.15
CA TRP A 42 -4.42 6.21 2.53
C TRP A 42 -3.62 6.29 3.82
N LEU A 43 -2.74 7.27 3.89
CA LEU A 43 -1.96 7.56 5.08
C LEU A 43 -2.00 9.06 5.32
N LYS A 44 -2.55 9.47 6.46
CA LYS A 44 -2.67 10.89 6.80
C LYS A 44 -1.30 11.56 6.93
N ARG A 45 -1.28 12.89 6.80
CA ARG A 45 -0.09 13.71 7.07
C ARG A 45 0.53 13.30 8.41
N GLY A 46 1.84 13.07 8.43
CA GLY A 46 2.58 12.65 9.62
C GLY A 46 2.41 11.18 9.98
N GLY A 47 1.56 10.46 9.26
CA GLY A 47 1.36 9.03 9.51
C GLY A 47 2.53 8.18 9.07
N VAL A 48 2.60 6.99 9.63
CA VAL A 48 3.67 6.02 9.36
C VAL A 48 3.05 4.64 9.19
N PHE A 49 3.40 3.98 8.09
CA PHE A 49 3.27 2.53 7.99
C PHE A 49 4.55 1.94 8.56
N GLU A 50 4.48 1.47 9.81
CA GLU A 50 5.64 1.16 10.61
C GLU A 50 6.52 0.05 10.03
N TRP A 51 7.75 -0.01 10.50
CA TRP A 51 8.76 -0.99 10.14
C TRP A 51 8.21 -2.41 10.22
N HIS A 52 8.16 -3.09 9.08
CA HIS A 52 7.63 -4.44 8.97
C HIS A 52 8.16 -5.14 7.71
N LYS A 53 7.87 -6.41 7.61
CA LYS A 53 8.12 -7.19 6.39
C LYS A 53 6.95 -8.13 6.12
N HIS A 54 6.89 -8.63 4.91
CA HIS A 54 5.97 -9.70 4.52
C HIS A 54 6.80 -10.95 4.22
N ASP A 55 6.50 -12.05 4.90
CA ASP A 55 7.23 -13.32 4.69
C ASP A 55 6.59 -14.21 3.64
N ASP A 56 5.36 -13.94 3.25
CA ASP A 56 4.54 -14.78 2.39
C ASP A 56 4.14 -14.12 1.07
N CYS A 57 4.59 -12.91 0.81
CA CYS A 57 4.27 -12.20 -0.42
C CYS A 57 5.33 -11.16 -0.78
N ASN A 58 5.35 -10.78 -2.05
CA ASN A 58 5.98 -9.52 -2.47
C ASN A 58 4.91 -8.44 -2.47
N GLU A 59 5.28 -7.21 -2.15
CA GLU A 59 4.36 -6.08 -2.21
C GLU A 59 4.85 -5.05 -3.21
N CYS A 60 3.93 -4.51 -4.00
CA CYS A 60 4.18 -3.37 -4.87
C CYS A 60 3.34 -2.20 -4.41
N MET A 61 3.88 -1.00 -4.55
CA MET A 61 3.21 0.24 -4.19
C MET A 61 3.28 1.21 -5.36
N TYR A 62 2.13 1.62 -5.87
CA TYR A 62 2.05 2.67 -6.87
C TYR A 62 1.44 3.91 -6.24
N VAL A 63 2.22 5.00 -6.17
CA VAL A 63 1.81 6.23 -5.50
C VAL A 63 0.91 7.04 -6.43
N LEU A 64 -0.32 7.30 -5.97
CA LEU A 64 -1.31 8.10 -6.71
C LEU A 64 -1.25 9.56 -6.32
N LYS A 65 -0.98 9.86 -5.04
CA LYS A 65 -1.05 11.22 -4.50
C LYS A 65 -0.17 11.34 -3.27
N GLY A 66 0.41 12.52 -3.09
CA GLY A 66 1.22 12.81 -1.92
C GLY A 66 2.69 12.52 -2.12
N SER A 67 3.45 12.67 -1.04
CA SER A 67 4.89 12.47 -1.03
C SER A 67 5.35 12.01 0.35
N GLY A 68 6.51 11.38 0.38
CA GLY A 68 7.05 10.88 1.63
C GLY A 68 8.37 10.19 1.44
N VAL A 69 8.67 9.27 2.36
CA VAL A 69 9.92 8.54 2.40
C VAL A 69 9.63 7.05 2.63
N VAL A 70 10.27 6.22 1.81
CA VAL A 70 10.39 4.77 2.06
C VAL A 70 11.73 4.53 2.71
N ARG A 71 11.77 3.72 3.76
CA ARG A 71 13.00 3.33 4.43
C ARG A 71 13.15 1.82 4.41
N ASP A 72 14.36 1.34 4.14
CA ASP A 72 14.75 -0.06 4.31
C ASP A 72 16.03 -0.13 5.16
N GLU A 73 16.66 -1.30 5.23
CA GLU A 73 17.87 -1.48 6.05
C GLU A 73 19.08 -0.70 5.51
N ASP A 74 19.06 -0.33 4.23
CA ASP A 74 20.19 0.32 3.55
C ASP A 74 20.06 1.84 3.47
N GLY A 75 18.87 2.40 3.71
CA GLY A 75 18.70 3.84 3.62
C GLY A 75 17.27 4.32 3.47
N GLU A 76 17.14 5.55 3.03
CA GLU A 76 15.86 6.22 2.83
C GLU A 76 15.75 6.70 1.38
N TYR A 77 14.55 6.62 0.84
CA TYR A 77 14.25 6.94 -0.56
C TYR A 77 12.99 7.79 -0.62
N PRO A 78 13.04 8.96 -1.28
CA PRO A 78 11.82 9.77 -1.40
C PRO A 78 10.83 9.13 -2.37
N PHE A 79 9.55 9.39 -2.13
CA PHE A 79 8.52 9.05 -3.11
C PHE A 79 7.59 10.23 -3.35
N ALA A 80 7.01 10.26 -4.53
CA ALA A 80 5.99 11.21 -4.94
C ALA A 80 5.00 10.51 -5.86
N ALA A 81 3.91 11.21 -6.21
CA ALA A 81 2.91 10.67 -7.13
C ALA A 81 3.58 10.20 -8.43
N GLY A 82 3.20 9.01 -8.88
CA GLY A 82 3.77 8.37 -10.07
C GLY A 82 4.91 7.40 -9.79
N ASP A 83 5.47 7.40 -8.59
CA ASP A 83 6.54 6.47 -8.23
C ASP A 83 6.00 5.08 -7.95
N PHE A 84 6.82 4.08 -8.26
CA PHE A 84 6.50 2.68 -8.04
C PHE A 84 7.62 2.02 -7.24
N TYR A 85 7.25 1.35 -6.15
CA TYR A 85 8.19 0.61 -5.31
C TYR A 85 7.84 -0.87 -5.28
N ILE A 86 8.85 -1.70 -5.22
CA ILE A 86 8.72 -3.13 -4.98
C ILE A 86 9.37 -3.43 -3.63
N PHE A 87 8.59 -4.03 -2.73
CA PHE A 87 9.06 -4.54 -1.45
C PHE A 87 9.12 -6.06 -1.55
N PRO A 88 10.31 -6.63 -1.82
CA PRO A 88 10.44 -8.08 -1.95
C PRO A 88 10.09 -8.79 -0.65
N ARG A 89 9.64 -10.02 -0.76
CA ARG A 89 9.40 -10.90 0.37
C ARG A 89 10.59 -10.91 1.32
N GLY A 90 10.33 -10.74 2.61
CA GLY A 90 11.35 -10.78 3.65
C GLY A 90 12.16 -9.50 3.83
N VAL A 91 11.91 -8.46 3.02
CA VAL A 91 12.62 -7.19 3.15
C VAL A 91 11.87 -6.26 4.09
N TYR A 92 12.51 -5.86 5.17
CA TYR A 92 11.97 -4.86 6.10
C TYR A 92 11.85 -3.50 5.44
N HIS A 93 10.75 -2.82 5.68
CA HIS A 93 10.51 -1.49 5.16
C HIS A 93 9.52 -0.69 6.00
N GLU A 94 9.51 0.61 5.76
CA GLU A 94 8.63 1.58 6.42
C GLU A 94 8.27 2.66 5.41
N GLN A 95 7.02 3.13 5.42
CA GLN A 95 6.60 4.30 4.65
C GLN A 95 6.18 5.41 5.61
N ARG A 96 6.63 6.63 5.36
CA ARG A 96 6.25 7.81 6.12
C ARG A 96 5.66 8.86 5.20
N ASN A 97 4.55 9.44 5.62
CA ASN A 97 4.01 10.61 4.94
C ASN A 97 4.66 11.87 5.50
N THR A 98 5.64 12.39 4.79
CA THR A 98 6.35 13.63 5.15
C THR A 98 5.85 14.84 4.37
N GLY A 99 4.83 14.66 3.52
CA GLY A 99 4.24 15.71 2.73
C GLY A 99 3.13 16.47 3.45
N GLU A 100 2.53 17.41 2.73
CA GLU A 100 1.49 18.28 3.29
C GLU A 100 0.09 17.68 3.19
N GLU A 101 -0.11 16.74 2.27
CA GLU A 101 -1.43 16.14 2.00
C GLU A 101 -1.46 14.66 2.38
N THR A 102 -2.65 14.09 2.38
CA THR A 102 -2.82 12.64 2.57
C THR A 102 -2.12 11.90 1.44
N PHE A 103 -1.29 10.93 1.80
CA PHE A 103 -0.67 10.01 0.86
C PHE A 103 -1.70 8.96 0.44
N GLU A 104 -1.72 8.64 -0.84
CA GLU A 104 -2.66 7.69 -1.44
C GLU A 104 -1.93 6.81 -2.43
N ALA A 105 -2.12 5.50 -2.34
CA ALA A 105 -1.44 4.54 -3.19
C ALA A 105 -2.25 3.27 -3.40
N VAL A 106 -1.94 2.56 -4.49
CA VAL A 106 -2.41 1.20 -4.71
C VAL A 106 -1.31 0.25 -4.28
N PHE A 107 -1.67 -0.76 -3.49
CA PHE A 107 -0.77 -1.82 -3.04
C PHE A 107 -1.22 -3.15 -3.64
N ILE A 108 -0.26 -3.87 -4.21
CA ILE A 108 -0.51 -5.19 -4.79
C ILE A 108 0.41 -6.18 -4.08
N ARG A 109 -0.18 -7.21 -3.48
CA ARG A 109 0.58 -8.26 -2.82
C ARG A 109 0.43 -9.55 -3.63
N THR A 110 1.55 -10.07 -4.08
CA THR A 110 1.61 -11.30 -4.86
C THR A 110 2.18 -12.43 -4.00
N LYS A 111 1.71 -13.62 -4.25
CA LYS A 111 2.25 -14.80 -3.57
C LYS A 111 3.53 -15.32 -4.23
#